data_5649bbf518f0f2c811c0da480dd37950
#
_entry.id   5649bbf518f0f2c811c0da480dd37950
#
_cell.length_a   1.000
_cell.length_b   1.000
_cell.length_c   1.000
_cell.angle_alpha   90.00
_cell.angle_beta   90.00
_cell.angle_gamma   90.00
#
_symmetry.space_group_name_H-M   'P 1'
#
loop_
_entity.id
_entity.type
_entity.pdbx_description
1 polymer ?
#
loop_
_entity_poly.entity_id
_entity_poly.type
_entity_poly.pdbx_seq_one_letter_code
_entity_poly.pdbx_strand_id
1 'polypeptide(L)'
;MLETHPDLGTNGEAHLETMKAIDHPQVRVNFDTGNITDYNRDRNAVDELAKIIDYVCTVELKDHNGAFQTWVFPPLGQGVVDFRGVLRLLRDHGYAGPVTLDFEGTKGIELDEAGTKKAIEESIAYIRSIGDFA
;
A
#
# COMPACT_ATOMS: atom_id res chain seq x y z
N MET A 1 3.09 9.40 -11.83
CA MET A 1 2.38 9.19 -10.56
C MET A 1 3.29 9.59 -9.43
N LEU A 2 2.73 10.05 -8.31
CA LEU A 2 3.45 10.24 -7.06
C LEU A 2 3.21 9.02 -6.18
N GLU A 3 4.26 8.38 -5.74
CA GLU A 3 4.20 7.23 -4.86
C GLU A 3 4.17 7.65 -3.39
N THR A 4 3.59 6.79 -2.54
CA THR A 4 3.70 6.92 -1.08
C THR A 4 5.14 6.69 -0.65
N HIS A 5 5.87 7.76 -0.51
CA HIS A 5 7.29 7.78 -0.16
C HIS A 5 7.64 9.08 0.60
N PRO A 6 8.72 9.13 1.40
CA PRO A 6 9.15 10.34 2.10
C PRO A 6 9.21 11.60 1.23
N ASP A 7 9.06 12.72 1.89
CA ASP A 7 8.94 14.09 1.43
C ASP A 7 7.55 14.43 0.88
N LEU A 8 7.29 14.26 -0.41
CA LEU A 8 6.07 14.75 -1.07
C LEU A 8 4.83 13.89 -0.83
N GLY A 9 5.00 12.64 -0.45
CA GLY A 9 3.93 11.67 -0.32
C GLY A 9 4.05 10.77 0.90
N THR A 10 4.66 11.23 1.99
CA THR A 10 4.91 10.42 3.19
C THR A 10 3.64 9.82 3.79
N ASN A 11 2.51 10.51 3.66
CA ASN A 11 1.20 10.11 4.16
C ASN A 11 0.07 10.80 3.38
N GLY A 12 -1.18 10.51 3.71
CA GLY A 12 -2.35 11.06 3.01
C GLY A 12 -2.43 12.58 3.07
N GLU A 13 -2.01 13.21 4.17
CA GLU A 13 -2.00 14.68 4.29
C GLU A 13 -0.95 15.30 3.38
N ALA A 14 0.29 14.78 3.39
CA ALA A 14 1.36 15.26 2.52
C ALA A 14 1.01 15.06 1.03
N HIS A 15 0.45 13.91 0.68
CA HIS A 15 -0.08 13.68 -0.66
C HIS A 15 -1.15 14.71 -1.04
N LEU A 16 -2.13 14.95 -0.16
CA LEU A 16 -3.22 15.89 -0.44
C LEU A 16 -2.70 17.31 -0.66
N GLU A 17 -1.77 17.77 0.16
CA GLU A 17 -1.13 19.09 0.00
C GLU A 17 -0.37 19.16 -1.33
N THR A 18 0.42 18.15 -1.65
CA THR A 18 1.18 18.06 -2.90
C THR A 18 0.26 18.03 -4.13
N MET A 19 -0.81 17.23 -4.10
CA MET A 19 -1.76 17.16 -5.21
C MET A 19 -2.50 18.48 -5.41
N LYS A 20 -2.89 19.17 -4.35
CA LYS A 20 -3.51 20.49 -4.42
C LYS A 20 -2.54 21.57 -4.96
N ALA A 21 -1.26 21.50 -4.58
CA ALA A 21 -0.24 22.41 -5.08
C ALA A 21 0.08 22.21 -6.56
N ILE A 22 0.07 20.95 -7.02
CA ILE A 22 0.28 20.62 -8.44
C ILE A 22 -0.92 21.03 -9.29
N ASP A 23 -2.13 20.80 -8.80
CA ASP A 23 -3.42 21.10 -9.44
C ASP A 23 -3.46 20.70 -10.93
N HIS A 24 -3.07 19.47 -11.25
CA HIS A 24 -3.03 19.00 -12.62
C HIS A 24 -3.74 17.63 -12.78
N PRO A 25 -4.71 17.49 -13.69
CA PRO A 25 -5.55 16.29 -13.79
C PRO A 25 -4.82 15.01 -14.20
N GLN A 26 -3.66 15.12 -14.84
CA GLN A 26 -2.85 13.97 -15.24
C GLN A 26 -1.85 13.52 -14.16
N VAL A 27 -1.69 14.28 -13.09
CA VAL A 27 -0.87 13.87 -11.96
C VAL A 27 -1.77 13.12 -10.98
N ARG A 28 -1.38 11.91 -10.62
CA ARG A 28 -2.14 10.99 -9.77
C ARG A 28 -1.23 10.33 -8.76
N VAL A 29 -1.85 9.67 -7.78
CA VAL A 29 -1.16 9.00 -6.69
C VAL A 29 -1.11 7.49 -6.95
N ASN A 30 0.06 6.92 -6.71
CA ASN A 30 0.28 5.51 -6.46
C ASN A 30 0.31 5.30 -4.95
N PHE A 31 -0.72 4.69 -4.40
CA PHE A 31 -0.83 4.51 -2.96
C PHE A 31 -0.25 3.17 -2.53
N ASP A 32 0.82 3.21 -1.74
CA ASP A 32 1.45 2.04 -1.15
C ASP A 32 1.01 1.87 0.32
N THR A 33 0.40 0.73 0.63
CA THR A 33 -0.20 0.45 1.94
C THR A 33 0.84 0.21 3.03
N GLY A 34 1.96 -0.44 2.73
CA GLY A 34 3.03 -0.76 3.68
C GLY A 34 3.89 0.46 4.01
N ASN A 35 4.15 1.29 3.01
CA ASN A 35 4.94 2.50 3.17
C ASN A 35 4.29 3.50 4.13
N ILE A 36 2.96 3.56 4.20
CA ILE A 36 2.27 4.35 5.22
C ILE A 36 2.74 3.96 6.62
N THR A 37 2.81 2.67 6.90
CA THR A 37 3.18 2.17 8.23
C THR A 37 4.69 2.30 8.50
N ASP A 38 5.53 2.08 7.48
CA ASP A 38 6.98 2.20 7.63
C ASP A 38 7.42 3.65 7.88
N TYR A 39 6.88 4.59 7.11
CA TYR A 39 7.31 5.99 7.19
C TYR A 39 6.58 6.83 8.23
N ASN A 40 5.55 6.31 8.88
CA ASN A 40 4.77 7.07 9.85
C ASN A 40 4.58 6.32 11.17
N ARG A 41 4.59 7.06 12.28
CA ARG A 41 4.15 6.55 13.57
C ARG A 41 2.64 6.74 13.71
N ASP A 42 1.97 5.77 14.32
CA ASP A 42 0.55 5.87 14.71
C ASP A 42 -0.41 6.21 13.54
N ARG A 43 -0.06 5.77 12.32
CA ARG A 43 -0.92 5.90 11.14
C ARG A 43 -1.21 4.53 10.52
N ASN A 44 -2.34 4.43 9.85
CA ASN A 44 -2.74 3.21 9.14
C ASN A 44 -3.17 3.51 7.71
N ALA A 45 -3.08 2.50 6.84
CA ALA A 45 -3.34 2.65 5.42
C ALA A 45 -4.79 3.06 5.10
N VAL A 46 -5.78 2.63 5.88
CA VAL A 46 -7.20 2.93 5.62
C VAL A 46 -7.48 4.42 5.82
N ASP A 47 -7.05 4.98 6.95
CA ASP A 47 -7.30 6.39 7.27
C ASP A 47 -6.52 7.32 6.33
N GLU A 48 -5.30 6.93 5.94
CA GLU A 48 -4.50 7.75 5.04
C GLU A 48 -5.01 7.67 3.59
N LEU A 49 -5.45 6.50 3.13
CA LEU A 49 -6.10 6.33 1.82
C LEU A 49 -7.38 7.17 1.72
N ALA A 50 -8.21 7.19 2.77
CA ALA A 50 -9.45 7.95 2.78
C ALA A 50 -9.26 9.45 2.51
N LYS A 51 -8.10 10.01 2.87
CA LYS A 51 -7.79 11.44 2.67
C LYS A 51 -7.53 11.80 1.21
N ILE A 52 -7.06 10.84 0.42
CA ILE A 52 -6.52 11.10 -0.93
C ILE A 52 -7.11 10.22 -2.02
N ILE A 53 -8.13 9.44 -1.71
CA ILE A 53 -8.70 8.42 -2.60
C ILE A 53 -9.13 8.99 -3.97
N ASP A 54 -9.59 10.23 -4.02
CA ASP A 54 -9.98 10.92 -5.27
C ASP A 54 -8.80 11.11 -6.25
N TYR A 55 -7.58 11.07 -5.74
CA TYR A 55 -6.36 11.24 -6.55
C TYR A 55 -5.69 9.90 -6.90
N VAL A 56 -6.11 8.80 -6.28
CA VAL A 56 -5.48 7.49 -6.44
C VAL A 56 -5.81 6.91 -7.82
N CYS A 57 -4.78 6.44 -8.52
CA CYS A 57 -4.93 5.74 -9.80
C CYS A 57 -4.31 4.34 -9.79
N THR A 58 -3.40 4.06 -8.86
CA THR A 58 -2.84 2.72 -8.61
C THR A 58 -2.72 2.49 -7.12
N VAL A 59 -2.82 1.24 -6.70
CA VAL A 59 -2.61 0.82 -5.30
C VAL A 59 -1.60 -0.30 -5.27
N GLU A 60 -0.57 -0.15 -4.45
CA GLU A 60 0.37 -1.21 -4.11
C GLU A 60 -0.03 -1.83 -2.78
N LEU A 61 -0.31 -3.12 -2.82
CA LEU A 61 -0.55 -3.92 -1.63
C LEU A 61 0.80 -4.42 -1.13
N LYS A 62 1.26 -3.82 -0.06
CA LYS A 62 2.47 -4.15 0.68
C LYS A 62 2.11 -4.31 2.14
N ASP A 63 2.56 -5.38 2.78
CA ASP A 63 2.38 -5.53 4.21
C ASP A 63 3.61 -5.06 4.98
N HIS A 64 3.46 -4.77 6.26
CA HIS A 64 4.51 -4.26 7.11
C HIS A 64 4.32 -4.73 8.55
N ASN A 65 5.40 -4.84 9.33
CA ASN A 65 5.36 -5.32 10.72
C ASN A 65 4.83 -4.30 11.74
N GLY A 66 4.60 -3.05 11.33
CA GLY A 66 4.09 -1.98 12.20
C GLY A 66 5.14 -1.15 12.93
N ALA A 67 6.41 -1.49 12.87
CA ALA A 67 7.47 -0.75 13.54
C ALA A 67 8.04 0.35 12.62
N PHE A 68 8.21 1.56 13.15
CA PHE A 68 8.66 2.73 12.38
C PHE A 68 10.06 2.53 11.78
N GLN A 69 10.19 2.75 10.47
CA GLN A 69 11.43 2.67 9.69
C GLN A 69 12.15 1.32 9.86
N THR A 70 11.40 0.24 9.73
CA THR A 70 11.95 -1.11 9.75
C THR A 70 11.72 -1.79 8.41
N TRP A 71 12.77 -2.23 7.76
CA TRP A 71 12.64 -2.97 6.50
C TRP A 71 12.15 -4.40 6.78
N VAL A 72 10.87 -4.53 7.15
CA VAL A 72 10.20 -5.81 7.42
C VAL A 72 8.84 -5.81 6.72
N PHE A 73 8.85 -6.25 5.47
CA PHE A 73 7.70 -6.33 4.59
C PHE A 73 7.37 -7.81 4.33
N PRO A 74 6.59 -8.45 5.19
CA PRO A 74 6.25 -9.86 5.07
C PRO A 74 5.25 -10.10 3.93
N PRO A 75 4.97 -11.38 3.55
CA PRO A 75 3.83 -11.71 2.70
C PRO A 75 2.53 -11.11 3.21
N LEU A 76 1.62 -10.74 2.29
CA LEU A 76 0.35 -10.11 2.65
C LEU A 76 -0.45 -10.94 3.66
N GLY A 77 -0.96 -10.28 4.68
CA GLY A 77 -1.72 -10.90 5.77
C GLY A 77 -0.87 -11.42 6.94
N GLN A 78 0.44 -11.26 6.89
CA GLN A 78 1.35 -11.62 7.98
C GLN A 78 1.86 -10.41 8.77
N GLY A 79 1.52 -9.21 8.34
CA GLY A 79 1.84 -7.95 9.01
C GLY A 79 0.62 -7.31 9.68
N VAL A 80 0.61 -5.97 9.70
CA VAL A 80 -0.43 -5.19 10.43
C VAL A 80 -1.38 -4.41 9.52
N VAL A 81 -1.18 -4.44 8.20
CA VAL A 81 -2.02 -3.67 7.26
C VAL A 81 -3.43 -4.24 7.20
N ASP A 82 -4.45 -3.40 7.43
CA ASP A 82 -5.85 -3.80 7.28
C ASP A 82 -6.27 -3.80 5.79
N PHE A 83 -5.90 -4.85 5.07
CA PHE A 83 -6.29 -5.01 3.66
C PHE A 83 -7.79 -5.12 3.45
N ARG A 84 -8.55 -5.66 4.42
CA ARG A 84 -10.02 -5.70 4.32
C ARG A 84 -10.62 -4.30 4.34
N GLY A 85 -10.10 -3.43 5.20
CA GLY A 85 -10.47 -2.02 5.27
C GLY A 85 -10.09 -1.27 4.01
N VAL A 86 -8.87 -1.46 3.50
CA VAL A 86 -8.39 -0.86 2.25
C VAL A 86 -9.27 -1.27 1.06
N LEU A 87 -9.48 -2.58 0.84
CA LEU A 87 -10.30 -3.07 -0.28
C LEU A 87 -11.76 -2.62 -0.18
N ARG A 88 -12.33 -2.58 1.02
CA ARG A 88 -13.68 -2.06 1.24
C ARG A 88 -13.78 -0.59 0.86
N LEU A 89 -12.82 0.24 1.31
CA LEU A 89 -12.80 1.67 0.98
C LEU A 89 -12.68 1.90 -0.53
N LEU A 90 -11.80 1.18 -1.22
CA LEU A 90 -11.64 1.24 -2.67
C LEU A 90 -12.94 0.87 -3.39
N ARG A 91 -13.55 -0.24 -3.00
CA ARG A 91 -14.83 -0.70 -3.57
C ARG A 91 -15.95 0.33 -3.36
N ASP A 92 -16.10 0.83 -2.13
CA ASP A 92 -17.18 1.75 -1.75
C ASP A 92 -17.01 3.12 -2.44
N HIS A 93 -15.77 3.48 -2.80
CA HIS A 93 -15.46 4.65 -3.63
C HIS A 93 -15.68 4.41 -5.13
N GLY A 94 -15.86 3.16 -5.57
CA GLY A 94 -15.98 2.80 -6.99
C GLY A 94 -14.65 2.77 -7.73
N TYR A 95 -13.54 2.50 -7.02
CA TYR A 95 -12.22 2.38 -7.61
C TYR A 95 -12.16 1.19 -8.58
N ALA A 96 -11.72 1.44 -9.80
CA ALA A 96 -11.57 0.43 -10.87
C ALA A 96 -10.14 0.42 -11.45
N GLY A 97 -9.19 1.01 -10.76
CA GLY A 97 -7.79 1.04 -11.17
C GLY A 97 -7.05 -0.26 -10.83
N PRO A 98 -5.80 -0.38 -11.28
CA PRO A 98 -4.96 -1.54 -10.99
C PRO A 98 -4.60 -1.62 -9.51
N VAL A 99 -4.53 -2.85 -9.01
CA VAL A 99 -4.01 -3.20 -7.70
C VAL A 99 -2.83 -4.14 -7.91
N THR A 100 -1.66 -3.76 -7.47
CA THR A 100 -0.42 -4.53 -7.61
C THR A 100 0.03 -5.11 -6.28
N LEU A 101 0.70 -6.25 -6.31
CA LEU A 101 1.36 -6.80 -5.14
C LEU A 101 2.81 -6.33 -5.14
N ASP A 102 3.23 -5.68 -4.07
CA ASP A 102 4.63 -5.34 -3.81
C ASP A 102 5.17 -6.17 -2.64
N PHE A 103 6.28 -6.87 -2.88
CA PHE A 103 6.92 -7.74 -1.91
C PHE A 103 8.42 -7.43 -1.82
N GLU A 104 8.83 -6.81 -0.74
CA GLU A 104 10.22 -6.41 -0.52
C GLU A 104 10.97 -7.33 0.48
N GLY A 105 10.25 -8.15 1.23
CA GLY A 105 10.85 -9.06 2.21
C GLY A 105 11.37 -8.37 3.47
N THR A 106 12.34 -8.99 4.12
CA THR A 106 12.90 -8.52 5.39
C THR A 106 14.40 -8.30 5.27
N LYS A 107 14.89 -7.15 5.67
CA LYS A 107 16.32 -6.81 5.63
C LYS A 107 17.14 -7.86 6.38
N GLY A 108 18.14 -8.39 5.71
CA GLY A 108 19.04 -9.42 6.28
C GLY A 108 18.52 -10.84 6.15
N ILE A 109 17.33 -11.04 5.54
CA ILE A 109 16.80 -12.36 5.19
C ILE A 109 16.76 -12.45 3.66
N GLU A 110 17.69 -13.20 3.09
CA GLU A 110 17.70 -13.47 1.64
C GLU A 110 16.85 -14.71 1.35
N LEU A 111 15.86 -14.54 0.49
CA LEU A 111 15.06 -15.63 -0.04
C LEU A 111 15.66 -16.06 -1.38
N ASP A 112 15.75 -17.35 -1.60
CA ASP A 112 15.98 -17.90 -2.92
C ASP A 112 14.72 -17.77 -3.81
N GLU A 113 14.82 -18.17 -5.07
CA GLU A 113 13.71 -18.13 -6.02
C GLU A 113 12.47 -18.89 -5.50
N ALA A 114 12.67 -20.06 -4.89
CA ALA A 114 11.58 -20.85 -4.35
C ALA A 114 10.90 -20.18 -3.15
N GLY A 115 11.70 -19.58 -2.26
CA GLY A 115 11.19 -18.81 -1.12
C GLY A 115 10.43 -17.56 -1.54
N THR A 116 10.96 -16.81 -2.51
CA THR A 116 10.27 -15.63 -3.08
C THR A 116 8.95 -16.01 -3.75
N LYS A 117 8.97 -17.06 -4.58
CA LYS A 117 7.75 -17.59 -5.23
C LYS A 117 6.69 -17.98 -4.21
N LYS A 118 7.09 -18.70 -3.15
CA LYS A 118 6.18 -19.10 -2.08
C LYS A 118 5.56 -17.88 -1.37
N ALA A 119 6.34 -16.86 -1.05
CA ALA A 119 5.86 -15.64 -0.41
C ALA A 119 4.82 -14.91 -1.28
N ILE A 120 5.05 -14.86 -2.60
CA ILE A 120 4.11 -14.27 -3.56
C ILE A 120 2.83 -15.11 -3.66
N GLU A 121 2.94 -16.45 -3.74
CA GLU A 121 1.79 -17.35 -3.80
C GLU A 121 0.92 -17.26 -2.54
N GLU A 122 1.53 -17.18 -1.35
CA GLU A 122 0.83 -16.97 -0.08
C GLU A 122 0.10 -15.64 -0.05
N SER A 123 0.75 -14.55 -0.51
CA SER A 123 0.16 -13.22 -0.62
C SER A 123 -1.04 -13.20 -1.56
N ILE A 124 -0.93 -13.83 -2.73
CA ILE A 124 -2.03 -13.93 -3.70
C ILE A 124 -3.19 -14.75 -3.12
N ALA A 125 -2.90 -15.86 -2.46
CA ALA A 125 -3.93 -16.70 -1.84
C ALA A 125 -4.68 -15.93 -0.75
N TYR A 126 -3.95 -15.19 0.08
CA TYR A 126 -4.55 -14.36 1.13
C TYR A 126 -5.46 -13.28 0.53
N ILE A 127 -4.95 -12.47 -0.40
CA ILE A 127 -5.72 -11.33 -0.91
C ILE A 127 -6.98 -11.79 -1.68
N ARG A 128 -6.90 -12.90 -2.41
CA ARG A 128 -8.06 -13.52 -3.07
C ARG A 128 -9.09 -14.08 -2.09
N SER A 129 -8.69 -14.42 -0.87
CA SER A 129 -9.61 -14.90 0.17
C SER A 129 -10.44 -13.78 0.80
N ILE A 130 -10.05 -12.52 0.62
CA ILE A 130 -10.66 -11.36 1.27
C ILE A 130 -11.22 -10.32 0.30
N GLY A 131 -10.98 -10.46 -1.00
CA GLY A 131 -11.46 -9.53 -2.04
C GLY A 131 -11.82 -10.26 -3.33
N ASP A 132 -12.73 -9.64 -4.10
CA ASP A 132 -13.07 -10.07 -5.45
C ASP A 132 -12.25 -9.24 -6.44
N PHE A 133 -11.46 -9.94 -7.26
CA PHE A 133 -10.62 -9.33 -8.30
C PHE A 133 -11.06 -9.88 -9.66
N ALA A 134 -11.27 -8.96 -10.60
CA ALA A 134 -11.60 -9.31 -11.98
C ALA A 134 -10.36 -9.80 -12.75
#